data_5207eaeb8498d03fb40b8d55a23f4166
#
_entry.id   5207eaeb8498d03fb40b8d55a23f4166
#
_cell.length_a   1.000
_cell.length_b   1.000
_cell.length_c   1.000
_cell.angle_alpha   90.00
_cell.angle_beta   90.00
_cell.angle_gamma   90.00
#
_symmetry.space_group_name_H-M   'P 1'
#
loop_
_entity.id
_entity.type
_entity.pdbx_description
1 polymer ?
#
loop_
_entity_poly.entity_id
_entity_poly.type
_entity_poly.pdbx_seq_one_letter_code
_entity_poly.pdbx_strand_id
1 'polypeptide(L)'
;RISSLAVSKGKLKNNIFYINKKIFLKNSSKSFDYAILEKNNHINAIKLNISWSDLGSWKEILLMFSRNKKKYYKKKNTFYRPWGSYTNLFNGNNFLIKELSVNPKGILSLQKHFHRSEHWVITQGITKITLYKKLFLKKPNETIFIPKRAIHRIQNPSKKIVKIMEAQLGLVLKESDIVRYEDIYGRAN
;
A
#
# COMPACT_ATOMS: atom_id res chain seq x y z
N ARG A 1 5.17 -23.64 -26.80
CA ARG A 1 4.56 -25.01 -26.76
C ARG A 1 3.80 -25.31 -25.48
N ILE A 2 4.38 -25.15 -24.27
CA ILE A 2 3.72 -25.51 -23.01
C ILE A 2 2.49 -24.61 -22.76
N SER A 3 2.60 -23.32 -22.96
CA SER A 3 1.48 -22.37 -22.78
C SER A 3 0.32 -22.67 -23.73
N SER A 4 0.61 -22.93 -25.02
CA SER A 4 -0.41 -23.31 -26.00
C SER A 4 -1.12 -24.61 -25.60
N LEU A 5 -0.36 -25.59 -25.11
CA LEU A 5 -0.92 -26.83 -24.59
C LEU A 5 -1.78 -26.61 -23.32
N ALA A 6 -1.35 -25.72 -22.44
CA ALA A 6 -2.13 -25.37 -21.24
C ALA A 6 -3.47 -24.70 -21.61
N VAL A 7 -3.48 -23.87 -22.64
CA VAL A 7 -4.71 -23.25 -23.20
C VAL A 7 -5.58 -24.31 -23.86
N SER A 8 -5.05 -25.15 -24.76
CA SER A 8 -5.84 -26.17 -25.46
C SER A 8 -6.48 -27.20 -24.53
N LYS A 9 -5.92 -27.40 -23.33
CA LYS A 9 -6.46 -28.26 -22.27
C LYS A 9 -7.18 -27.48 -21.17
N GLY A 10 -7.47 -26.21 -21.42
CA GLY A 10 -8.29 -25.36 -20.56
C GLY A 10 -9.77 -25.66 -20.63
N LYS A 11 -10.55 -25.04 -19.75
CA LYS A 11 -12.01 -25.20 -19.69
C LYS A 11 -12.70 -23.86 -19.48
N LEU A 12 -13.78 -23.62 -20.19
CA LEU A 12 -14.68 -22.49 -19.96
C LEU A 12 -15.69 -22.86 -18.86
N LYS A 13 -15.79 -21.99 -17.83
CA LYS A 13 -16.80 -22.13 -16.77
C LYS A 13 -17.26 -20.73 -16.35
N ASN A 14 -18.57 -20.49 -16.35
CA ASN A 14 -19.20 -19.20 -15.98
C ASN A 14 -18.59 -18.00 -16.73
N ASN A 15 -18.41 -18.11 -18.04
CA ASN A 15 -17.77 -17.12 -18.91
C ASN A 15 -16.29 -16.78 -18.56
N ILE A 16 -15.66 -17.58 -17.70
CA ILE A 16 -14.23 -17.46 -17.36
C ILE A 16 -13.50 -18.67 -17.93
N PHE A 17 -12.45 -18.42 -18.72
CA PHE A 17 -11.62 -19.47 -19.26
C PHE A 17 -10.50 -19.83 -18.29
N TYR A 18 -10.46 -21.06 -17.84
CA TYR A 18 -9.45 -21.60 -16.93
C TYR A 18 -8.44 -22.43 -17.73
N ILE A 19 -7.19 -21.95 -17.78
CA ILE A 19 -6.08 -22.72 -18.37
C ILE A 19 -5.76 -23.94 -17.50
N ASN A 20 -5.20 -25.00 -18.12
CA ASN A 20 -4.77 -26.15 -17.36
C ASN A 20 -3.57 -25.83 -16.47
N LYS A 21 -3.81 -25.65 -15.17
CA LYS A 21 -2.81 -25.24 -14.17
C LYS A 21 -1.58 -26.17 -14.12
N LYS A 22 -1.78 -27.49 -14.18
CA LYS A 22 -0.69 -28.49 -14.10
C LYS A 22 0.28 -28.35 -15.28
N ILE A 23 -0.25 -28.09 -16.46
CA ILE A 23 0.56 -27.91 -17.67
C ILE A 23 1.23 -26.53 -17.62
N PHE A 24 0.48 -25.48 -17.26
CA PHE A 24 1.00 -24.11 -17.22
C PHE A 24 2.17 -23.96 -16.24
N LEU A 25 2.11 -24.60 -15.07
CA LEU A 25 3.18 -24.59 -14.06
C LEU A 25 4.49 -25.25 -14.51
N LYS A 26 4.50 -25.97 -15.66
CA LYS A 26 5.74 -26.49 -16.27
C LYS A 26 6.52 -25.43 -17.05
N ASN A 27 5.95 -24.23 -17.26
CA ASN A 27 6.71 -23.12 -17.84
C ASN A 27 7.78 -22.64 -16.84
N SER A 28 8.91 -22.20 -17.37
CA SER A 28 9.91 -21.50 -16.57
C SER A 28 9.32 -20.16 -16.09
N SER A 29 9.51 -19.84 -14.82
CA SER A 29 9.11 -18.54 -14.25
C SER A 29 10.16 -17.48 -14.66
N LYS A 30 9.94 -16.86 -15.82
CA LYS A 30 10.77 -15.75 -16.33
C LYS A 30 9.88 -14.62 -16.80
N SER A 31 10.31 -13.38 -16.59
CA SER A 31 9.63 -12.23 -17.19
C SER A 31 9.70 -12.28 -18.71
N PHE A 32 8.78 -11.61 -19.37
CA PHE A 32 8.78 -11.47 -20.83
C PHE A 32 10.08 -10.82 -21.34
N ASP A 33 10.61 -9.84 -20.58
CA ASP A 33 11.85 -9.15 -20.90
C ASP A 33 13.01 -10.13 -21.00
N TYR A 34 13.28 -10.89 -19.94
CA TYR A 34 14.36 -11.90 -19.91
C TYR A 34 14.13 -13.09 -20.84
N ALA A 35 12.88 -13.45 -21.08
CA ALA A 35 12.57 -14.63 -21.90
C ALA A 35 12.67 -14.34 -23.40
N ILE A 36 12.29 -13.14 -23.83
CA ILE A 36 12.09 -12.78 -25.24
C ILE A 36 12.86 -11.52 -25.61
N LEU A 37 12.66 -10.38 -24.92
CA LEU A 37 13.18 -9.10 -25.37
C LEU A 37 14.71 -9.06 -25.36
N GLU A 38 15.34 -9.48 -24.28
CA GLU A 38 16.82 -9.47 -24.17
C GLU A 38 17.53 -10.45 -25.13
N LYS A 39 16.78 -11.40 -25.69
CA LYS A 39 17.31 -12.43 -26.60
C LYS A 39 17.01 -12.15 -28.07
N ASN A 40 16.23 -11.13 -28.36
CA ASN A 40 15.79 -10.84 -29.71
C ASN A 40 16.53 -9.62 -30.25
N ASN A 41 17.35 -9.83 -31.31
CA ASN A 41 18.11 -8.76 -31.97
C ASN A 41 17.26 -7.94 -32.96
N HIS A 42 15.99 -8.29 -33.17
CA HIS A 42 15.07 -7.61 -34.11
C HIS A 42 13.97 -6.87 -33.39
N ILE A 43 14.32 -6.08 -32.36
CA ILE A 43 13.35 -5.26 -31.60
C ILE A 43 13.40 -3.84 -32.15
N ASN A 44 12.25 -3.33 -32.59
CA ASN A 44 12.09 -1.92 -32.91
C ASN A 44 11.59 -1.16 -31.66
N ALA A 45 12.30 -0.11 -31.28
CA ALA A 45 11.92 0.76 -30.19
C ALA A 45 11.50 2.14 -30.71
N ILE A 46 10.40 2.67 -30.24
CA ILE A 46 9.94 4.02 -30.54
C ILE A 46 10.13 4.89 -29.30
N LYS A 47 10.89 5.98 -29.43
CA LYS A 47 11.06 6.94 -28.36
C LYS A 47 9.76 7.73 -28.18
N LEU A 48 9.12 7.59 -27.03
CA LEU A 48 7.95 8.38 -26.65
C LEU A 48 8.38 9.57 -25.78
N ASN A 49 7.91 10.76 -26.14
CA ASN A 49 8.18 11.98 -25.37
C ASN A 49 7.06 12.24 -24.35
N ILE A 50 6.78 11.24 -23.52
CA ILE A 50 5.75 11.24 -22.48
C ILE A 50 6.39 11.00 -21.12
N SER A 51 5.77 11.56 -20.07
CA SER A 51 6.13 11.20 -18.71
C SER A 51 5.50 9.86 -18.36
N TRP A 52 6.32 8.82 -18.22
CA TRP A 52 5.90 7.49 -17.80
C TRP A 52 6.62 7.08 -16.53
N SER A 53 5.95 6.35 -15.67
CA SER A 53 6.53 5.75 -14.46
C SER A 53 5.85 4.42 -14.18
N ASP A 54 6.65 3.40 -13.90
CA ASP A 54 6.15 2.14 -13.39
C ASP A 54 5.81 2.29 -11.91
N LEU A 55 4.52 2.24 -11.58
CA LEU A 55 4.02 2.32 -10.21
C LEU A 55 4.01 0.96 -9.50
N GLY A 56 4.83 0.02 -9.95
CA GLY A 56 4.94 -1.32 -9.37
C GLY A 56 5.52 -1.37 -7.95
N SER A 57 6.05 -0.26 -7.44
CA SER A 57 6.59 -0.17 -6.08
C SER A 57 6.14 1.11 -5.36
N TRP A 58 6.01 1.04 -4.05
CA TRP A 58 5.75 2.21 -3.20
C TRP A 58 6.82 3.30 -3.33
N LYS A 59 8.06 2.90 -3.59
CA LYS A 59 9.17 3.84 -3.85
C LYS A 59 8.87 4.72 -5.07
N GLU A 60 8.40 4.15 -6.17
CA GLU A 60 8.06 4.89 -7.37
C GLU A 60 6.85 5.82 -7.15
N ILE A 61 5.84 5.36 -6.43
CA ILE A 61 4.71 6.20 -6.01
C ILE A 61 5.21 7.42 -5.21
N LEU A 62 6.09 7.21 -4.23
CA LEU A 62 6.67 8.29 -3.43
C LEU A 62 7.50 9.27 -4.26
N LEU A 63 8.31 8.75 -5.20
CA LEU A 63 9.09 9.57 -6.13
C LEU A 63 8.20 10.42 -7.05
N MET A 64 7.12 9.85 -7.57
CA MET A 64 6.14 10.58 -8.37
C MET A 64 5.54 11.75 -7.59
N PHE A 65 5.14 11.53 -6.34
CA PHE A 65 4.64 12.60 -5.47
C PHE A 65 5.73 13.65 -5.16
N SER A 66 6.97 13.25 -4.98
CA SER A 66 8.08 14.19 -4.72
C SER A 66 8.41 15.06 -5.92
N ARG A 67 8.40 14.52 -7.13
CA ARG A 67 8.69 15.23 -8.39
C ARG A 67 7.61 16.25 -8.75
N ASN A 68 6.35 15.97 -8.43
CA ASN A 68 5.20 16.81 -8.76
C ASN A 68 4.80 17.80 -7.65
N LYS A 69 5.73 18.22 -6.80
CA LYS A 69 5.49 19.11 -5.64
C LYS A 69 4.61 20.33 -5.96
N LYS A 70 4.74 20.97 -7.12
CA LYS A 70 3.98 22.16 -7.49
C LYS A 70 2.51 21.89 -7.91
N LYS A 71 2.18 20.70 -8.40
CA LYS A 71 0.85 20.43 -9.01
C LYS A 71 -0.15 19.76 -8.04
N TYR A 72 0.35 19.02 -7.04
CA TYR A 72 -0.50 18.22 -6.12
C TYR A 72 -0.57 18.76 -4.69
N TYR A 73 0.31 19.68 -4.30
CA TYR A 73 0.26 20.30 -2.97
C TYR A 73 -0.68 21.50 -2.95
N LYS A 74 -1.96 21.30 -3.21
CA LYS A 74 -2.97 22.22 -2.68
C LYS A 74 -3.00 22.02 -1.16
N LYS A 75 -2.54 23.08 -0.43
CA LYS A 75 -2.62 23.25 1.03
C LYS A 75 -2.49 21.95 1.82
N LYS A 76 -1.30 21.65 2.33
CA LYS A 76 -1.08 20.54 3.26
C LYS A 76 -2.00 20.71 4.47
N ASN A 77 -3.04 19.92 4.56
CA ASN A 77 -3.87 19.87 5.76
C ASN A 77 -3.22 18.91 6.76
N THR A 78 -2.43 19.46 7.67
CA THR A 78 -1.86 18.73 8.81
C THR A 78 -2.78 18.85 10.00
N PHE A 79 -3.11 17.71 10.58
CA PHE A 79 -3.96 17.58 11.75
C PHE A 79 -3.15 17.06 12.92
N TYR A 80 -3.09 17.84 13.99
CA TYR A 80 -2.38 17.46 15.21
C TYR A 80 -3.27 16.57 16.08
N ARG A 81 -2.63 15.60 16.74
CA ARG A 81 -3.24 14.64 17.64
C ARG A 81 -2.33 14.44 18.84
N PRO A 82 -2.83 13.94 19.98
CA PRO A 82 -1.98 13.72 21.17
C PRO A 82 -0.79 12.78 20.92
N TRP A 83 -0.94 11.84 19.99
CA TRP A 83 0.13 10.91 19.60
C TRP A 83 1.10 11.45 18.54
N GLY A 84 0.86 12.64 17.97
CA GLY A 84 1.64 13.20 16.89
C GLY A 84 0.81 13.99 15.89
N SER A 85 0.95 13.70 14.61
CA SER A 85 0.16 14.37 13.56
C SER A 85 -0.02 13.47 12.33
N TYR A 86 -0.98 13.82 11.49
CA TYR A 86 -1.06 13.28 10.15
C TYR A 86 -1.29 14.41 9.14
N THR A 87 -0.77 14.22 7.94
CA THR A 87 -0.93 15.15 6.82
C THR A 87 -1.58 14.42 5.66
N ASN A 88 -2.70 14.95 5.17
CA ASN A 88 -3.29 14.45 3.94
C ASN A 88 -2.44 14.91 2.76
N LEU A 89 -1.85 13.96 2.04
CA LEU A 89 -0.96 14.22 0.91
C LEU A 89 -1.74 14.24 -0.42
N PHE A 90 -2.65 13.30 -0.59
CA PHE A 90 -3.43 13.18 -1.81
C PHE A 90 -4.79 12.55 -1.51
N ASN A 91 -5.85 13.10 -2.11
CA ASN A 91 -7.21 12.58 -2.01
C ASN A 91 -7.76 12.29 -3.41
N GLY A 92 -8.04 11.02 -3.70
CA GLY A 92 -8.67 10.55 -4.92
C GLY A 92 -10.12 10.10 -4.67
N ASN A 93 -10.79 9.57 -5.70
CA ASN A 93 -12.21 9.19 -5.61
C ASN A 93 -12.46 8.09 -4.55
N ASN A 94 -11.60 7.06 -4.50
CA ASN A 94 -11.76 5.91 -3.61
C ASN A 94 -10.50 5.62 -2.80
N PHE A 95 -9.59 6.58 -2.68
CA PHE A 95 -8.38 6.45 -1.89
C PHE A 95 -7.90 7.77 -1.30
N LEU A 96 -7.17 7.68 -0.19
CA LEU A 96 -6.55 8.80 0.51
C LEU A 96 -5.15 8.40 0.93
N ILE A 97 -4.15 9.24 0.60
CA ILE A 97 -2.76 9.06 1.03
C ILE A 97 -2.47 10.05 2.15
N LYS A 98 -1.94 9.52 3.26
CA LYS A 98 -1.52 10.30 4.42
C LYS A 98 -0.06 10.04 4.78
N GLU A 99 0.61 11.03 5.34
CA GLU A 99 1.82 10.84 6.15
C GLU A 99 1.44 10.93 7.62
N LEU A 100 1.74 9.89 8.38
CA LEU A 100 1.63 9.89 9.84
C LEU A 100 3.00 10.20 10.43
N SER A 101 3.06 11.11 11.41
CA SER A 101 4.24 11.39 12.23
C SER A 101 3.89 11.05 13.68
N VAL A 102 4.46 9.96 14.19
CA VAL A 102 4.16 9.48 15.54
C VAL A 102 5.28 9.90 16.49
N ASN A 103 4.92 10.69 17.49
CA ASN A 103 5.85 11.21 18.50
C ASN A 103 6.55 10.05 19.24
N PRO A 104 7.72 10.31 19.86
CA PRO A 104 8.35 9.37 20.78
C PRO A 104 7.34 8.83 21.79
N LYS A 105 7.27 7.50 21.93
CA LYS A 105 6.32 6.81 22.81
C LYS A 105 4.83 7.01 22.47
N GLY A 106 4.51 7.69 21.36
CA GLY A 106 3.15 7.89 20.91
C GLY A 106 2.45 6.58 20.56
N ILE A 107 1.17 6.48 20.92
CA ILE A 107 0.35 5.29 20.71
C ILE A 107 -0.99 5.73 20.11
N LEU A 108 -1.32 5.22 18.93
CA LEU A 108 -2.64 5.44 18.33
C LEU A 108 -3.69 4.58 19.06
N SER A 109 -4.96 4.93 18.93
CA SER A 109 -6.06 4.11 19.45
C SER A 109 -6.03 2.69 18.88
N LEU A 110 -6.46 1.70 19.67
CA LEU A 110 -6.81 0.40 19.12
C LEU A 110 -8.16 0.55 18.42
N GLN A 111 -8.18 0.36 17.12
CA GLN A 111 -9.30 0.77 16.27
C GLN A 111 -9.56 -0.20 15.12
N LYS A 112 -10.74 -0.07 14.49
CA LYS A 112 -11.06 -0.71 13.22
C LYS A 112 -11.82 0.24 12.30
N HIS A 113 -11.89 -0.11 11.02
CA HIS A 113 -12.64 0.57 9.97
C HIS A 113 -13.57 -0.40 9.26
N PHE A 114 -14.81 -0.02 9.01
CA PHE A 114 -15.77 -0.88 8.31
C PHE A 114 -15.66 -0.81 6.79
N HIS A 115 -15.35 0.37 6.25
CA HIS A 115 -15.52 0.66 4.83
C HIS A 115 -14.21 0.82 4.06
N ARG A 116 -13.06 0.86 4.76
CA ARG A 116 -11.74 0.99 4.14
C ARG A 116 -10.75 -0.05 4.61
N SER A 117 -9.80 -0.36 3.76
CA SER A 117 -8.54 -1.04 4.11
C SER A 117 -7.39 -0.04 4.08
N GLU A 118 -6.27 -0.39 4.69
CA GLU A 118 -5.10 0.48 4.75
C GLU A 118 -3.83 -0.29 4.38
N HIS A 119 -2.95 0.37 3.64
CA HIS A 119 -1.59 -0.09 3.39
C HIS A 119 -0.63 0.88 4.05
N TRP A 120 0.22 0.39 4.91
CA TRP A 120 1.22 1.18 5.61
C TRP A 120 2.62 0.85 5.12
N VAL A 121 3.40 1.88 4.86
CA VAL A 121 4.83 1.81 4.53
C VAL A 121 5.57 2.58 5.60
N ILE A 122 6.49 1.93 6.30
CA ILE A 122 7.34 2.62 7.27
C ILE A 122 8.41 3.39 6.51
N THR A 123 8.43 4.70 6.66
CA THR A 123 9.40 5.57 5.97
C THR A 123 10.54 6.00 6.87
N GLN A 124 10.31 6.03 8.20
CA GLN A 124 11.32 6.41 9.19
C GLN A 124 11.07 5.76 10.54
N GLY A 125 12.14 5.26 11.16
CA GLY A 125 12.11 4.69 12.52
C GLY A 125 11.57 3.26 12.56
N ILE A 126 11.43 2.73 13.77
CA ILE A 126 10.89 1.38 14.02
C ILE A 126 9.52 1.52 14.65
N THR A 127 8.55 0.84 14.07
CA THR A 127 7.14 0.88 14.50
C THR A 127 6.71 -0.47 15.05
N LYS A 128 6.02 -0.47 16.18
CA LYS A 128 5.30 -1.62 16.71
C LYS A 128 3.84 -1.55 16.24
N ILE A 129 3.37 -2.56 15.57
CA ILE A 129 2.02 -2.63 15.00
C ILE A 129 1.28 -3.81 15.62
N THR A 130 0.12 -3.54 16.19
CA THR A 130 -0.85 -4.57 16.57
C THR A 130 -1.80 -4.77 15.39
N LEU A 131 -1.99 -6.01 14.96
CA LEU A 131 -3.00 -6.41 13.98
C LEU A 131 -3.71 -7.65 14.49
N TYR A 132 -4.99 -7.53 14.82
CA TYR A 132 -5.74 -8.49 15.62
C TYR A 132 -5.02 -8.75 16.96
N LYS A 133 -4.64 -10.03 17.23
CA LYS A 133 -3.87 -10.44 18.42
C LYS A 133 -2.37 -10.52 18.20
N LYS A 134 -1.88 -10.21 16.96
CA LYS A 134 -0.45 -10.34 16.60
C LYS A 134 0.26 -9.00 16.70
N LEU A 135 1.53 -9.06 17.11
CA LEU A 135 2.43 -7.91 17.18
C LEU A 135 3.51 -8.03 16.11
N PHE A 136 3.73 -6.93 15.39
CA PHE A 136 4.76 -6.84 14.37
C PHE A 136 5.68 -5.66 14.69
N LEU A 137 6.99 -5.87 14.58
CA LEU A 137 7.97 -4.78 14.53
C LEU A 137 8.32 -4.55 13.07
N LYS A 138 8.14 -3.32 12.59
CA LYS A 138 8.39 -2.92 11.21
C LYS A 138 9.42 -1.81 11.16
N LYS A 139 10.37 -1.96 10.22
CA LYS A 139 11.49 -1.05 9.95
C LYS A 139 11.22 -0.23 8.67
N PRO A 140 12.01 0.81 8.36
CA PRO A 140 11.91 1.52 7.09
C PRO A 140 11.98 0.58 5.89
N ASN A 141 11.16 0.90 4.87
CA ASN A 141 10.90 0.11 3.65
C ASN A 141 10.06 -1.16 3.85
N GLU A 142 9.67 -1.49 5.07
CA GLU A 142 8.72 -2.59 5.28
C GLU A 142 7.27 -2.09 5.23
N THR A 143 6.39 -2.99 4.82
CA THR A 143 4.96 -2.71 4.64
C THR A 143 4.10 -3.64 5.48
N ILE A 144 2.85 -3.23 5.69
CA ILE A 144 1.81 -4.07 6.25
C ILE A 144 0.45 -3.70 5.66
N PHE A 145 -0.34 -4.70 5.34
CA PHE A 145 -1.72 -4.54 4.90
C PHE A 145 -2.67 -4.71 6.09
N ILE A 146 -3.59 -3.76 6.25
CA ILE A 146 -4.65 -3.76 7.25
C ILE A 146 -5.99 -3.98 6.53
N PRO A 147 -6.60 -5.16 6.61
CA PRO A 147 -7.89 -5.43 6.00
C PRO A 147 -9.02 -4.59 6.61
N LYS A 148 -10.10 -4.41 5.87
CA LYS A 148 -11.35 -3.88 6.43
C LYS A 148 -11.75 -4.68 7.69
N ARG A 149 -12.26 -3.99 8.71
CA ARG A 149 -12.72 -4.56 9.99
C ARG A 149 -11.61 -5.19 10.86
N ALA A 150 -10.35 -5.17 10.43
CA ALA A 150 -9.25 -5.63 11.25
C ALA A 150 -9.01 -4.67 12.42
N ILE A 151 -8.89 -5.20 13.62
CA ILE A 151 -8.52 -4.42 14.82
C ILE A 151 -7.01 -4.20 14.76
N HIS A 152 -6.58 -2.93 14.85
CA HIS A 152 -5.19 -2.58 14.66
C HIS A 152 -4.79 -1.33 15.46
N ARG A 153 -3.48 -1.16 15.65
CA ARG A 153 -2.87 -0.04 16.37
C ARG A 153 -1.44 0.19 15.91
N ILE A 154 -1.02 1.44 15.86
CA ILE A 154 0.38 1.86 15.72
C ILE A 154 0.90 2.32 17.07
N GLN A 155 2.15 1.93 17.39
CA GLN A 155 2.90 2.41 18.53
C GLN A 155 4.32 2.75 18.10
N ASN A 156 4.84 3.87 18.60
CA ASN A 156 6.24 4.23 18.46
C ASN A 156 6.99 3.80 19.73
N PRO A 157 7.77 2.71 19.72
CA PRO A 157 8.49 2.24 20.91
C PRO A 157 9.74 3.08 21.20
N SER A 158 10.17 3.94 20.28
CA SER A 158 11.46 4.60 20.29
C SER A 158 11.41 5.99 20.95
N LYS A 159 12.60 6.61 21.08
CA LYS A 159 12.77 8.01 21.53
C LYS A 159 12.84 9.01 20.34
N LYS A 160 12.67 8.55 19.11
CA LYS A 160 12.69 9.35 17.88
C LYS A 160 11.33 9.30 17.20
N ILE A 161 11.02 10.31 16.38
CA ILE A 161 9.79 10.31 15.57
C ILE A 161 9.81 9.15 14.60
N VAL A 162 8.67 8.48 14.47
CA VAL A 162 8.39 7.47 13.45
C VAL A 162 7.51 8.11 12.38
N LYS A 163 7.83 7.84 11.10
CA LYS A 163 7.00 8.27 9.98
C LYS A 163 6.50 7.07 9.19
N ILE A 164 5.23 7.16 8.81
CA ILE A 164 4.51 6.11 8.09
C ILE A 164 3.74 6.76 6.95
N MET A 165 3.87 6.22 5.76
CA MET A 165 2.95 6.49 4.65
C MET A 165 1.77 5.54 4.76
N GLU A 166 0.57 6.09 4.78
CA GLU A 166 -0.68 5.36 4.84
C GLU A 166 -1.48 5.58 3.56
N ALA A 167 -1.82 4.51 2.87
CA ALA A 167 -2.77 4.52 1.77
C ALA A 167 -4.08 3.86 2.23
N GLN A 168 -5.14 4.66 2.34
CA GLN A 168 -6.50 4.21 2.63
C GLN A 168 -7.25 3.94 1.32
N LEU A 169 -7.92 2.80 1.21
CA LEU A 169 -8.70 2.42 0.03
C LEU A 169 -10.12 2.01 0.45
N GLY A 170 -11.12 2.67 -0.12
CA GLY A 170 -12.52 2.37 0.19
C GLY A 170 -13.48 3.48 -0.19
N LEU A 171 -14.78 3.25 -0.02
CA LEU A 171 -15.82 4.21 -0.35
C LEU A 171 -16.01 5.28 0.71
N VAL A 172 -15.68 4.99 1.98
CA VAL A 172 -15.80 5.93 3.10
C VAL A 172 -14.42 6.10 3.72
N LEU A 173 -13.83 7.30 3.51
CA LEU A 173 -12.48 7.65 3.96
C LEU A 173 -12.51 8.75 5.06
N LYS A 174 -13.64 8.84 5.79
CA LYS A 174 -13.87 9.83 6.84
C LYS A 174 -13.44 9.31 8.21
N GLU A 175 -13.14 10.23 9.13
CA GLU A 175 -12.84 9.91 10.54
C GLU A 175 -14.02 9.21 11.25
N SER A 176 -15.26 9.44 10.80
CA SER A 176 -16.46 8.77 11.31
C SER A 176 -16.50 7.25 11.07
N ASP A 177 -15.63 6.70 10.18
CA ASP A 177 -15.46 5.26 9.98
C ASP A 177 -14.53 4.61 11.02
N ILE A 178 -14.04 5.37 12.01
CA ILE A 178 -13.16 4.87 13.07
C ILE A 178 -13.98 4.41 14.25
N VAL A 179 -13.92 3.11 14.57
CA VAL A 179 -14.41 2.57 15.86
C VAL A 179 -13.20 2.32 16.75
N ARG A 180 -13.17 3.01 17.91
CA ARG A 180 -12.08 2.92 18.88
C ARG A 180 -12.47 1.98 20.02
N TYR A 181 -11.57 1.05 20.35
CA TYR A 181 -11.73 0.12 21.47
C TYR A 181 -10.96 0.59 22.71
N GLU A 182 -9.73 1.06 22.49
CA GLU A 182 -8.84 1.57 23.53
C GLU A 182 -8.16 2.83 23.03
N ASP A 183 -8.17 3.86 23.82
CA ASP A 183 -7.48 5.12 23.57
C ASP A 183 -6.98 5.74 24.85
N ILE A 184 -5.66 5.78 25.04
CA ILE A 184 -5.01 6.33 26.24
C ILE A 184 -5.23 7.84 26.41
N TYR A 185 -5.77 8.50 25.38
CA TYR A 185 -6.05 9.95 25.39
C TYR A 185 -7.53 10.28 25.57
N GLY A 186 -8.35 9.29 25.94
CA GLY A 186 -9.77 9.50 26.28
C GLY A 186 -10.69 9.78 25.09
N ARG A 187 -10.34 9.36 23.85
CA ARG A 187 -11.18 9.54 22.66
C ARG A 187 -11.94 8.26 22.26
N ALA A 188 -11.89 7.21 23.06
CA ALA A 188 -12.74 6.03 22.88
C ALA A 188 -14.18 6.41 23.22
N ASN A 189 -15.13 6.01 22.36
CA ASN A 189 -16.57 6.18 22.58
C ASN A 189 -17.10 4.97 23.32
#